data_a321ae8736adb0f2f2e9fe04fc8780f4
#
_entry.id   a321ae8736adb0f2f2e9fe04fc8780f4
#
_cell.length_a   1.000
_cell.length_b   1.000
_cell.length_c   1.000
_cell.angle_alpha   90.00
_cell.angle_beta   90.00
_cell.angle_gamma   90.00
#
_symmetry.space_group_name_H-M   'P 1'
#
loop_
_entity.id
_entity.type
_entity.pdbx_description
1 polymer ?
#
loop_
_entity_poly.entity_id
_entity_poly.type
_entity_poly.pdbx_seq_one_letter_code
_entity_poly.pdbx_strand_id
1 'polypeptide(L)'
;MKKVCCVLVLILTLFMLCSCGRYVKSYSATILITSCQGNEASMEFDTFKGTNNFKLRRDGIAEHTLDFEASLATGEMNIYIGVDGEKELLRTVKGGESYDETIALDKKYDNEKTVYIILETVDKCTKGDFDFEYN
;
A
#
# COMPACT_ATOMS: atom_id res chain seq x y z
N MET A 1 -44.75 1.31 -13.59
CA MET A 1 -43.52 1.74 -14.28
C MET A 1 -42.63 2.61 -13.44
N LYS A 2 -43.12 3.65 -12.76
CA LYS A 2 -42.27 4.50 -11.89
C LYS A 2 -41.59 3.76 -10.72
N LYS A 3 -42.27 2.76 -10.13
CA LYS A 3 -41.73 1.95 -9.03
C LYS A 3 -40.61 1.00 -9.48
N VAL A 4 -40.71 0.46 -10.68
CA VAL A 4 -39.70 -0.45 -11.25
C VAL A 4 -38.43 0.35 -11.61
N CYS A 5 -38.59 1.56 -12.13
CA CYS A 5 -37.46 2.42 -12.46
C CYS A 5 -36.65 2.84 -11.22
N CYS A 6 -37.34 3.15 -10.09
CA CYS A 6 -36.69 3.48 -8.84
C CYS A 6 -35.90 2.29 -8.23
N VAL A 7 -36.45 1.07 -8.35
CA VAL A 7 -35.78 -0.13 -7.86
C VAL A 7 -34.53 -0.44 -8.70
N LEU A 8 -34.63 -0.26 -10.03
CA LEU A 8 -33.52 -0.48 -10.95
C LEU A 8 -32.38 0.51 -10.73
N VAL A 9 -32.70 1.78 -10.48
CA VAL A 9 -31.71 2.82 -10.14
C VAL A 9 -31.06 2.53 -8.77
N LEU A 10 -31.84 2.05 -7.80
CA LEU A 10 -31.30 1.69 -6.48
C LEU A 10 -30.33 0.50 -6.56
N ILE A 11 -30.66 -0.51 -7.39
CA ILE A 11 -29.78 -1.66 -7.61
C ILE A 11 -28.51 -1.25 -8.35
N LEU A 12 -28.61 -0.35 -9.34
CA LEU A 12 -27.46 0.15 -10.08
C LEU A 12 -26.51 0.97 -9.17
N THR A 13 -27.06 1.77 -8.25
CA THR A 13 -26.24 2.52 -7.27
C THR A 13 -25.59 1.60 -6.25
N LEU A 14 -26.22 0.49 -5.85
CA LEU A 14 -25.60 -0.51 -4.98
C LEU A 14 -24.42 -1.21 -5.66
N PHE A 15 -24.49 -1.48 -6.97
CA PHE A 15 -23.37 -2.07 -7.72
C PHE A 15 -22.19 -1.10 -7.90
N MET A 16 -22.43 0.20 -7.94
CA MET A 16 -21.36 1.21 -8.00
C MET A 16 -20.59 1.33 -6.68
N LEU A 17 -21.19 0.96 -5.55
CA LEU A 17 -20.53 0.96 -4.24
C LEU A 17 -19.63 -0.26 -3.99
N CYS A 18 -19.76 -1.33 -4.78
CA CYS A 18 -18.97 -2.55 -4.65
C CYS A 18 -17.67 -2.57 -5.46
N SER A 19 -17.37 -1.54 -6.25
CA SER A 19 -16.15 -1.50 -7.07
C SER A 19 -15.00 -0.69 -6.48
N CYS A 20 -15.07 -0.28 -5.21
CA CYS A 20 -13.94 0.33 -4.54
C CYS A 20 -12.90 -0.75 -4.22
N GLY A 21 -11.74 -0.66 -4.83
CA GLY A 21 -10.57 -1.38 -4.37
C GLY A 21 -10.41 -1.17 -2.86
N ARG A 22 -9.96 -2.18 -2.12
CA ARG A 22 -9.89 -2.15 -0.64
C ARG A 22 -9.01 -1.03 -0.09
N TYR A 23 -8.12 -0.49 -0.92
CA TYR A 23 -7.20 0.57 -0.54
C TYR A 23 -7.13 1.66 -1.61
N VAL A 24 -7.07 2.89 -1.15
CA VAL A 24 -7.01 4.08 -2.01
C VAL A 24 -5.66 4.17 -2.71
N LYS A 25 -5.69 4.53 -3.97
CA LYS A 25 -4.52 4.92 -4.75
C LYS A 25 -4.80 6.29 -5.37
N SER A 26 -4.24 7.33 -4.76
CA SER A 26 -4.42 8.71 -5.23
C SER A 26 -3.19 9.53 -4.88
N TYR A 27 -2.45 9.98 -5.88
CA TYR A 27 -1.21 10.72 -5.69
C TYR A 27 -0.90 11.68 -6.85
N SER A 28 0.00 12.59 -6.58
CA SER A 28 0.76 13.35 -7.59
C SER A 28 2.25 13.08 -7.42
N ALA A 29 2.95 12.86 -8.51
CA ALA A 29 4.36 12.52 -8.48
C ALA A 29 5.10 13.03 -9.72
N THR A 30 6.41 13.23 -9.59
CA THR A 30 7.33 13.41 -10.69
C THR A 30 8.39 12.31 -10.68
N ILE A 31 8.73 11.80 -11.86
CA ILE A 31 9.69 10.69 -12.03
C ILE A 31 9.33 9.56 -11.07
N LEU A 32 8.17 8.94 -11.26
CA LEU A 32 7.73 7.80 -10.46
C LEU A 32 8.01 6.50 -11.21
N ILE A 33 8.83 5.65 -10.60
CA ILE A 33 9.12 4.30 -11.07
C ILE A 33 8.61 3.32 -10.03
N THR A 34 7.75 2.42 -10.42
CA THR A 34 7.20 1.38 -9.54
C THR A 34 7.32 0.01 -10.15
N SER A 35 7.57 -0.98 -9.32
CA SER A 35 7.49 -2.39 -9.68
C SER A 35 6.73 -3.14 -8.59
N CYS A 36 5.93 -4.11 -8.99
CA CYS A 36 5.25 -5.00 -8.05
C CYS A 36 5.07 -6.35 -8.70
N GLN A 37 5.79 -7.35 -8.21
CA GLN A 37 5.76 -8.70 -8.77
C GLN A 37 5.89 -9.74 -7.65
N GLY A 38 4.89 -10.62 -7.56
CA GLY A 38 4.89 -11.66 -6.54
C GLY A 38 4.94 -11.09 -5.13
N ASN A 39 6.00 -11.43 -4.39
CA ASN A 39 6.21 -10.98 -3.01
C ASN A 39 7.07 -9.71 -2.90
N GLU A 40 7.48 -9.12 -4.01
CA GLU A 40 8.35 -7.96 -4.06
C GLU A 40 7.64 -6.72 -4.61
N ALA A 41 7.95 -5.56 -4.06
CA ALA A 41 7.54 -4.26 -4.60
C ALA A 41 8.64 -3.21 -4.41
N SER A 42 8.72 -2.29 -5.34
CA SER A 42 9.61 -1.14 -5.26
C SER A 42 8.95 0.15 -5.72
N MET A 43 9.40 1.26 -5.17
CA MET A 43 8.94 2.59 -5.54
C MET A 43 10.07 3.59 -5.42
N GLU A 44 10.42 4.22 -6.52
CA GLU A 44 11.40 5.31 -6.59
C GLU A 44 10.73 6.55 -7.19
N PHE A 45 11.02 7.73 -6.64
CA PHE A 45 10.44 8.98 -7.13
C PHE A 45 11.35 10.19 -6.88
N ASP A 46 11.18 11.23 -7.70
CA ASP A 46 11.74 12.55 -7.43
C ASP A 46 10.86 13.36 -6.47
N THR A 47 9.56 13.46 -6.75
CA THR A 47 8.57 14.02 -5.83
C THR A 47 7.35 13.12 -5.72
N PHE A 48 6.75 13.05 -4.53
CA PHE A 48 5.54 12.28 -4.29
C PHE A 48 4.68 12.91 -3.20
N LYS A 49 3.38 12.99 -3.45
CA LYS A 49 2.37 13.40 -2.48
C LYS A 49 1.09 12.61 -2.69
N GLY A 50 0.63 11.96 -1.65
CA GLY A 50 -0.61 11.18 -1.66
C GLY A 50 -0.44 9.77 -1.12
N THR A 51 -1.21 8.84 -1.66
CA THR A 51 -1.26 7.44 -1.23
C THR A 51 -1.06 6.52 -2.42
N ASN A 52 -0.15 5.56 -2.27
CA ASN A 52 0.03 4.44 -3.19
C ASN A 52 -0.05 3.12 -2.41
N ASN A 53 -0.35 2.05 -3.09
CA ASN A 53 -0.34 0.72 -2.49
C ASN A 53 0.17 -0.35 -3.45
N PHE A 54 0.72 -1.41 -2.87
CA PHE A 54 1.21 -2.59 -3.58
C PHE A 54 0.58 -3.84 -2.99
N LYS A 55 0.13 -4.72 -3.87
CA LYS A 55 -0.36 -6.03 -3.49
C LYS A 55 0.79 -7.04 -3.56
N LEU A 56 1.23 -7.52 -2.42
CA LEU A 56 2.27 -8.55 -2.31
C LEU A 56 1.65 -9.91 -2.05
N ARG A 57 2.17 -10.91 -2.74
CA ARG A 57 1.73 -12.29 -2.59
C ARG A 57 2.94 -13.19 -2.42
N ARG A 58 2.94 -13.97 -1.35
CA ARG A 58 3.92 -15.02 -1.11
C ARG A 58 3.35 -16.39 -1.43
N ASP A 59 4.21 -17.29 -1.86
CA ASP A 59 3.90 -18.70 -2.11
C ASP A 59 4.75 -19.57 -1.17
N GLY A 60 4.12 -20.63 -0.61
CA GLY A 60 4.81 -21.62 0.22
C GLY A 60 4.89 -21.30 1.71
N ILE A 61 5.87 -21.89 2.37
CA ILE A 61 6.12 -21.70 3.81
C ILE A 61 6.80 -20.36 4.00
N ALA A 62 6.17 -19.53 4.81
CA ALA A 62 6.61 -18.18 5.02
C ALA A 62 7.42 -18.02 6.32
N GLU A 63 8.33 -17.08 6.32
CA GLU A 63 9.06 -16.67 7.51
C GLU A 63 8.27 -15.68 8.37
N HIS A 64 7.13 -15.17 7.88
CA HIS A 64 6.27 -14.18 8.52
C HIS A 64 6.99 -12.86 8.78
N THR A 65 7.79 -12.45 7.79
CA THR A 65 8.58 -11.22 7.84
C THR A 65 8.32 -10.35 6.63
N LEU A 66 8.60 -9.07 6.79
CA LEU A 66 8.67 -8.10 5.72
C LEU A 66 10.07 -7.50 5.71
N ASP A 67 10.83 -7.77 4.66
CA ASP A 67 12.09 -7.07 4.42
C ASP A 67 11.79 -5.70 3.84
N PHE A 68 12.44 -4.69 4.39
CA PHE A 68 12.12 -3.30 4.15
C PHE A 68 13.40 -2.46 4.04
N GLU A 69 13.59 -1.88 2.87
CA GLU A 69 14.59 -0.84 2.64
C GLU A 69 13.89 0.47 2.27
N ALA A 70 14.31 1.57 2.85
CA ALA A 70 13.77 2.88 2.56
C ALA A 70 14.78 4.00 2.75
N SER A 71 14.71 4.98 1.88
CA SER A 71 15.36 6.27 2.03
C SER A 71 14.47 7.40 1.55
N LEU A 72 14.58 8.56 2.18
CA LEU A 72 13.80 9.74 1.87
C LEU A 72 14.65 10.99 2.11
N ALA A 73 14.73 11.90 1.13
CA ALA A 73 15.49 13.14 1.30
C ALA A 73 14.75 14.16 2.14
N THR A 74 13.48 14.44 1.83
CA THR A 74 12.62 15.36 2.57
C THR A 74 11.18 14.85 2.67
N GLY A 75 10.45 15.32 3.66
CA GLY A 75 9.06 14.96 3.90
C GLY A 75 8.91 13.85 4.93
N GLU A 76 7.74 13.27 4.97
CA GLU A 76 7.39 12.21 5.91
C GLU A 76 6.43 11.22 5.22
N MET A 77 6.73 9.94 5.29
CA MET A 77 5.98 8.86 4.69
C MET A 77 5.60 7.81 5.73
N ASN A 78 4.31 7.55 5.87
CA ASN A 78 3.81 6.44 6.66
C ASN A 78 3.69 5.18 5.81
N ILE A 79 4.13 4.06 6.36
CA ILE A 79 4.09 2.75 5.72
C ILE A 79 3.21 1.84 6.55
N TYR A 80 2.15 1.34 5.92
CA TYR A 80 1.19 0.44 6.53
C TYR A 80 1.21 -0.93 5.87
N ILE A 81 0.89 -1.95 6.64
CA ILE A 81 0.47 -3.25 6.12
C ILE A 81 -1.04 -3.37 6.22
N GLY A 82 -1.68 -3.89 5.19
CA GLY A 82 -3.13 -4.00 5.10
C GLY A 82 -3.61 -5.38 4.67
N VAL A 83 -4.70 -5.84 5.30
CA VAL A 83 -5.44 -7.05 4.97
C VAL A 83 -6.92 -6.76 5.18
N ASP A 84 -7.75 -7.19 4.22
CA ASP A 84 -9.21 -7.10 4.29
C ASP A 84 -9.80 -5.69 4.54
N GLY A 85 -9.12 -4.66 4.02
CA GLY A 85 -9.55 -3.27 4.13
C GLY A 85 -9.10 -2.56 5.41
N GLU A 86 -8.47 -3.27 6.35
CA GLU A 86 -7.82 -2.71 7.54
C GLU A 86 -6.35 -2.48 7.29
N LYS A 87 -5.76 -1.49 7.96
CA LYS A 87 -4.33 -1.19 7.87
C LYS A 87 -3.72 -0.92 9.24
N GLU A 88 -2.46 -1.31 9.38
CA GLU A 88 -1.65 -1.12 10.58
C GLU A 88 -0.36 -0.41 10.21
N LEU A 89 0.01 0.60 10.98
CA LEU A 89 1.26 1.34 10.78
C LEU A 89 2.46 0.47 11.14
N LEU A 90 3.37 0.29 10.19
CA LEU A 90 4.65 -0.41 10.41
C LEU A 90 5.77 0.56 10.77
N ARG A 91 5.93 1.60 9.93
CA ARG A 91 7.00 2.59 10.08
C ARG A 91 6.55 3.95 9.58
N THR A 92 7.18 4.97 10.15
CA THR A 92 7.18 6.33 9.62
C THR A 92 8.61 6.67 9.21
N VAL A 93 8.82 6.98 7.94
CA VAL A 93 10.11 7.41 7.39
C VAL A 93 10.10 8.92 7.25
N LYS A 94 11.08 9.56 7.87
CA LYS A 94 11.27 11.03 7.79
C LYS A 94 12.44 11.38 6.88
N GLY A 95 12.40 12.57 6.32
CA GLY A 95 13.48 13.10 5.49
C GLY A 95 14.85 13.02 6.16
N GLY A 96 15.84 12.49 5.45
CA GLY A 96 17.19 12.24 5.95
C GLY A 96 17.37 10.89 6.65
N GLU A 97 16.31 10.12 6.87
CA GLU A 97 16.38 8.78 7.43
C GLU A 97 16.52 7.70 6.35
N SER A 98 17.20 6.63 6.72
CA SER A 98 17.30 5.40 5.92
C SER A 98 17.05 4.19 6.80
N TYR A 99 16.34 3.22 6.25
CA TYR A 99 16.02 1.95 6.89
C TYR A 99 16.48 0.79 6.01
N ASP A 100 17.00 -0.24 6.66
CA ASP A 100 17.32 -1.54 6.08
C ASP A 100 17.08 -2.56 7.19
N GLU A 101 15.89 -3.11 7.24
CA GLU A 101 15.46 -3.97 8.34
C GLU A 101 14.52 -5.08 7.90
N THR A 102 14.49 -6.16 8.67
CA THR A 102 13.50 -7.21 8.59
C THR A 102 12.50 -7.05 9.72
N ILE A 103 11.25 -6.79 9.37
CA ILE A 103 10.15 -6.60 10.32
C ILE A 103 9.47 -7.95 10.57
N ALA A 104 9.49 -8.41 11.83
CA ALA A 104 8.68 -9.56 12.24
C ALA A 104 7.20 -9.14 12.27
N LEU A 105 6.36 -9.84 11.51
CA LEU A 105 4.94 -9.55 11.43
C LEU A 105 4.17 -10.24 12.56
N ASP A 106 3.04 -9.65 12.95
CA ASP A 106 2.13 -10.22 13.93
C ASP A 106 1.55 -11.57 13.43
N LYS A 107 1.25 -12.48 14.35
CA LYS A 107 0.68 -13.80 14.06
C LYS A 107 -0.60 -13.77 13.22
N LYS A 108 -1.35 -12.67 13.26
CA LYS A 108 -2.55 -12.50 12.43
C LYS A 108 -2.25 -12.54 10.92
N TYR A 109 -0.98 -12.34 10.50
CA TYR A 109 -0.53 -12.44 9.11
C TYR A 109 -0.03 -13.82 8.71
N ASP A 110 0.10 -14.77 9.64
CA ASP A 110 0.70 -16.10 9.40
C ASP A 110 0.01 -16.89 8.28
N ASN A 111 -1.29 -16.75 8.16
CA ASN A 111 -2.07 -17.44 7.13
C ASN A 111 -2.41 -16.57 5.90
N GLU A 112 -1.90 -15.34 5.87
CA GLU A 112 -2.19 -14.40 4.79
C GLU A 112 -1.18 -14.57 3.65
N LYS A 113 -1.64 -15.12 2.53
CA LYS A 113 -0.83 -15.21 1.31
C LYS A 113 -0.65 -13.87 0.63
N THR A 114 -1.61 -12.98 0.81
CA THR A 114 -1.66 -11.67 0.18
C THR A 114 -1.80 -10.59 1.23
N VAL A 115 -0.90 -9.62 1.17
CA VAL A 115 -0.97 -8.39 1.96
C VAL A 115 -0.83 -7.17 1.05
N TYR A 116 -1.25 -6.02 1.54
CA TYR A 116 -1.03 -4.73 0.88
C TYR A 116 -0.03 -3.91 1.67
N ILE A 117 0.94 -3.33 0.98
CA ILE A 117 1.80 -2.30 1.54
C ILE A 117 1.27 -0.96 1.06
N ILE A 118 0.91 -0.09 2.00
CA ILE A 118 0.34 1.22 1.72
C ILE A 118 1.33 2.29 2.14
N LEU A 119 1.70 3.16 1.20
CA LEU A 119 2.56 4.31 1.43
C LEU A 119 1.71 5.58 1.38
N GLU A 120 1.72 6.34 2.45
CA GLU A 120 0.90 7.55 2.59
C GLU A 120 1.76 8.70 3.10
N THR A 121 1.83 9.78 2.32
CA THR A 121 2.58 10.96 2.74
C THR A 121 1.83 11.77 3.78
N VAL A 122 2.54 12.26 4.78
CA VAL A 122 2.07 13.33 5.68
C VAL A 122 2.24 14.67 4.97
N ASP A 123 3.43 14.89 4.41
CA ASP A 123 3.80 16.04 3.59
C ASP A 123 4.38 15.58 2.25
N LYS A 124 4.52 16.51 1.29
CA LYS A 124 5.20 16.24 0.03
C LYS A 124 6.61 15.71 0.29
N CYS A 125 6.90 14.54 -0.25
CA CYS A 125 8.20 13.88 -0.14
C CYS A 125 9.04 14.10 -1.39
N THR A 126 10.37 14.14 -1.23
CA THR A 126 11.32 14.22 -2.33
C THR A 126 12.40 13.14 -2.23
N LYS A 127 12.83 12.65 -3.40
CA LYS A 127 13.90 11.65 -3.57
C LYS A 127 13.72 10.47 -2.63
N GLY A 128 12.68 9.71 -2.87
CA GLY A 128 12.37 8.49 -2.13
C GLY A 128 12.75 7.25 -2.92
N ASP A 129 13.19 6.24 -2.17
CA ASP A 129 13.50 4.90 -2.66
C ASP A 129 13.03 3.89 -1.62
N PHE A 130 12.12 3.01 -2.03
CA PHE A 130 11.46 2.05 -1.14
C PHE A 130 11.42 0.68 -1.79
N ASP A 131 11.87 -0.34 -1.06
CA ASP A 131 11.82 -1.73 -1.46
C ASP A 131 11.18 -2.58 -0.37
N PHE A 132 10.36 -3.55 -0.79
CA PHE A 132 9.65 -4.46 0.10
C PHE A 132 9.72 -5.88 -0.42
N GLU A 133 9.92 -6.84 0.49
CA GLU A 133 9.80 -8.27 0.22
C GLU A 133 9.02 -8.95 1.35
N TYR A 134 7.91 -9.60 0.98
CA TYR A 134 7.03 -10.32 1.90
C TYR A 134 7.38 -11.80 1.93
N ASN A 135 7.91 -12.30 3.05
CA ASN A 135 8.39 -13.67 3.26
C ASN A 135 7.49 -14.50 4.16
#